data_200450881dfa592799b154e955ff6178
#
_entry.id   200450881dfa592799b154e955ff6178
#
_cell.length_a   1.000
_cell.length_b   1.000
_cell.length_c   1.000
_cell.angle_alpha   90.00
_cell.angle_beta   90.00
_cell.angle_gamma   90.00
#
_symmetry.space_group_name_H-M   'P 1'
#
loop_
_entity.id
_entity.type
_entity.pdbx_description
1 polymer ?
#
loop_
_entity_poly.entity_id
_entity_poly.type
_entity_poly.pdbx_seq_one_letter_code
_entity_poly.pdbx_strand_id
1 'polypeptide(L)'
;MTRTLEATPAVALAVAVFAASTSAILVRWSAAPSSVAAFYRVLFTTVLVAPIAVTRHRAAFARLSRRDLVGAVAAGVALAIHFAAWFESLGHTSVAASVTIVQVQPVFVALGAALLLNERISRVTGVGIVVTIAGAAAMSLGDAGRGALTGATAYGNALALLGAVTVAGYTLAGRSIRQRVPVFPYVTVVYGACVIALCLLVGVQGHPYVGYPAREWLLFLGLAVGPGVLGHTVSNWALAHLESVVVSVAWLGEPVGATLLAFVVLAEVPDAITVGGGLVVLAGVAVTTLERERRLGSD
;
A
#
# COMPACT_ATOMS: atom_id res chain seq x y z
N MET A 1 8.12 27.38 25.23
CA MET A 1 8.50 26.77 23.97
C MET A 1 7.85 25.38 23.91
N THR A 2 6.65 25.27 23.37
CA THR A 2 5.95 24.01 23.12
C THR A 2 6.65 23.33 21.94
N ARG A 3 7.45 22.28 22.20
CA ARG A 3 7.83 21.33 21.17
C ARG A 3 6.52 20.70 20.65
N THR A 4 6.04 21.19 19.53
CA THR A 4 5.10 20.40 18.72
C THR A 4 5.80 19.07 18.46
N LEU A 5 5.19 17.98 18.89
CA LEU A 5 5.59 16.62 18.53
C LEU A 5 5.40 16.50 17.01
N GLU A 6 6.38 16.98 16.24
CA GLU A 6 6.48 16.63 14.83
C GLU A 6 6.74 15.13 14.81
N ALA A 7 5.71 14.38 14.42
CA ALA A 7 5.85 12.93 14.25
C ALA A 7 7.01 12.69 13.29
N THR A 8 8.02 11.95 13.73
CA THR A 8 9.12 11.59 12.84
C THR A 8 8.55 10.82 11.65
N PRO A 9 9.11 10.98 10.44
CA PRO A 9 8.62 10.26 9.26
C PRO A 9 8.51 8.75 9.47
N ALA A 10 9.38 8.16 10.29
CA ALA A 10 9.32 6.75 10.66
C ALA A 10 8.07 6.40 11.50
N VAL A 11 7.73 7.22 12.49
CA VAL A 11 6.51 7.03 13.31
C VAL A 11 5.26 7.18 12.46
N ALA A 12 5.21 8.21 11.60
CA ALA A 12 4.10 8.41 10.67
C ALA A 12 3.93 7.22 9.73
N LEU A 13 5.03 6.65 9.24
CA LEU A 13 5.02 5.46 8.40
C LEU A 13 4.52 4.22 9.16
N ALA A 14 4.94 4.01 10.41
CA ALA A 14 4.44 2.91 11.23
C ALA A 14 2.92 3.01 11.46
N VAL A 15 2.41 4.22 11.74
CA VAL A 15 0.96 4.48 11.84
C VAL A 15 0.26 4.19 10.52
N ALA A 16 0.86 4.58 9.39
CA ALA A 16 0.31 4.32 8.06
C ALA A 16 0.20 2.84 7.76
N VAL A 17 1.24 2.06 8.07
CA VAL A 17 1.25 0.59 7.88
C VAL A 17 0.20 -0.09 8.75
N PHE A 18 0.08 0.29 10.03
CA PHE A 18 -0.95 -0.24 10.91
C PHE A 18 -2.36 0.11 10.42
N ALA A 19 -2.59 1.35 9.99
CA ALA A 19 -3.86 1.76 9.40
C ALA A 19 -4.19 0.98 8.12
N ALA A 20 -3.18 0.72 7.28
CA ALA A 20 -3.33 -0.10 6.08
C ALA A 20 -3.72 -1.54 6.41
N SER A 21 -3.19 -2.10 7.50
CA SER A 21 -3.50 -3.46 7.97
C SER A 21 -4.99 -3.68 8.25
N THR A 22 -5.76 -2.63 8.52
CA THR A 22 -7.23 -2.71 8.66
C THR A 22 -7.92 -3.10 7.35
N SER A 23 -7.24 -2.93 6.19
CA SER A 23 -7.81 -3.23 4.87
C SER A 23 -8.26 -4.69 4.74
N ALA A 24 -7.43 -5.64 5.18
CA ALA A 24 -7.74 -7.07 5.08
C ALA A 24 -9.03 -7.43 5.82
N ILE A 25 -9.24 -6.87 7.02
CA ILE A 25 -10.47 -7.10 7.81
C ILE A 25 -11.69 -6.48 7.11
N LEU A 26 -11.57 -5.23 6.66
CA LEU A 26 -12.68 -4.51 6.03
C LEU A 26 -13.08 -5.14 4.69
N VAL A 27 -12.12 -5.58 3.87
CA VAL A 27 -12.39 -6.29 2.61
C VAL A 27 -13.04 -7.64 2.89
N ARG A 28 -12.57 -8.40 3.89
CA ARG A 28 -13.16 -9.69 4.27
C ARG A 28 -14.61 -9.58 4.77
N TRP A 29 -14.97 -8.45 5.34
CA TRP A 29 -16.33 -8.17 5.77
C TRP A 29 -17.26 -7.68 4.66
N SER A 30 -16.71 -7.21 3.55
CA SER A 30 -17.48 -6.72 2.40
C SER A 30 -18.00 -7.89 1.56
N ALA A 31 -19.26 -7.80 1.15
CA ALA A 31 -19.89 -8.68 0.18
C ALA A 31 -19.97 -8.03 -1.23
N ALA A 32 -19.47 -6.81 -1.38
CA ALA A 32 -19.47 -6.12 -2.66
C ALA A 32 -18.39 -6.69 -3.61
N PRO A 33 -18.56 -6.60 -4.94
CA PRO A 33 -17.51 -6.93 -5.89
C PRO A 33 -16.21 -6.20 -5.59
N SER A 34 -15.07 -6.87 -5.77
CA SER A 34 -13.73 -6.36 -5.43
C SER A 34 -13.41 -5.02 -6.10
N SER A 35 -13.80 -4.84 -7.37
CA SER A 35 -13.63 -3.59 -8.11
C SER A 35 -14.47 -2.44 -7.56
N VAL A 36 -15.68 -2.73 -7.07
CA VAL A 36 -16.57 -1.74 -6.44
C VAL A 36 -16.00 -1.30 -5.10
N ALA A 37 -15.55 -2.24 -4.26
CA ALA A 37 -14.90 -1.92 -3.00
C ALA A 37 -13.64 -1.05 -3.21
N ALA A 38 -12.81 -1.39 -4.21
CA ALA A 38 -11.64 -0.62 -4.61
C ALA A 38 -12.02 0.78 -5.09
N PHE A 39 -13.05 0.90 -5.94
CA PHE A 39 -13.55 2.16 -6.46
C PHE A 39 -14.00 3.09 -5.31
N TYR A 40 -14.89 2.64 -4.43
CA TYR A 40 -15.40 3.47 -3.33
C TYR A 40 -14.33 3.80 -2.28
N ARG A 41 -13.42 2.88 -2.00
CA ARG A 41 -12.24 3.20 -1.18
C ARG A 41 -11.51 4.43 -1.69
N VAL A 42 -11.16 4.45 -2.98
CA VAL A 42 -10.37 5.55 -3.55
C VAL A 42 -11.23 6.79 -3.77
N LEU A 43 -12.49 6.64 -4.17
CA LEU A 43 -13.43 7.75 -4.31
C LEU A 43 -13.60 8.54 -3.00
N PHE A 44 -13.91 7.84 -1.91
CA PHE A 44 -14.09 8.50 -0.60
C PHE A 44 -12.77 9.06 -0.06
N THR A 45 -11.64 8.37 -0.27
CA THR A 45 -10.32 8.95 0.04
C THR A 45 -10.11 10.26 -0.72
N THR A 46 -10.43 10.29 -2.01
CA THR A 46 -10.32 11.49 -2.85
C THR A 46 -11.21 12.62 -2.34
N VAL A 47 -12.47 12.31 -2.02
CA VAL A 47 -13.42 13.28 -1.47
C VAL A 47 -12.92 13.88 -0.15
N LEU A 48 -12.23 13.10 0.68
CA LEU A 48 -11.69 13.57 1.94
C LEU A 48 -10.43 14.45 1.76
N VAL A 49 -9.55 14.12 0.80
CA VAL A 49 -8.26 14.82 0.66
C VAL A 49 -8.29 15.97 -0.35
N ALA A 50 -9.10 15.88 -1.41
CA ALA A 50 -9.17 16.90 -2.47
C ALA A 50 -9.60 18.30 -1.96
N PRO A 51 -10.55 18.46 -1.04
CA PRO A 51 -10.90 19.78 -0.50
C PRO A 51 -9.71 20.47 0.16
N ILE A 52 -8.86 19.73 0.89
CA ILE A 52 -7.64 20.28 1.51
C ILE A 52 -6.66 20.78 0.44
N ALA A 53 -6.52 20.00 -0.64
CA ALA A 53 -5.67 20.38 -1.76
C ALA A 53 -6.16 21.67 -2.44
N VAL A 54 -7.47 21.74 -2.75
CA VAL A 54 -8.05 22.86 -3.48
C VAL A 54 -8.09 24.13 -2.62
N THR A 55 -8.35 24.03 -1.31
CA THR A 55 -8.46 25.21 -0.43
C THR A 55 -7.11 25.71 0.04
N ARG A 56 -6.19 24.80 0.45
CA ARG A 56 -4.92 25.18 1.09
C ARG A 56 -3.73 25.17 0.13
N HIS A 57 -3.82 24.46 -1.01
CA HIS A 57 -2.70 24.24 -1.92
C HIS A 57 -3.03 24.63 -3.38
N ARG A 58 -4.03 25.49 -3.61
CA ARG A 58 -4.47 25.85 -4.96
C ARG A 58 -3.34 26.33 -5.87
N ALA A 59 -2.43 27.15 -5.34
CA ALA A 59 -1.30 27.64 -6.11
C ALA A 59 -0.34 26.52 -6.56
N ALA A 60 -0.30 25.39 -5.85
CA ALA A 60 0.56 24.27 -6.21
C ALA A 60 0.06 23.55 -7.46
N PHE A 61 -1.25 23.52 -7.73
CA PHE A 61 -1.78 22.96 -8.97
C PHE A 61 -1.33 23.75 -10.20
N ALA A 62 -1.31 25.09 -10.10
CA ALA A 62 -0.85 25.96 -11.19
C ALA A 62 0.64 25.81 -11.47
N ARG A 63 1.43 25.30 -10.51
CA ARG A 63 2.87 25.08 -10.63
C ARG A 63 3.23 23.65 -11.04
N LEU A 64 2.25 22.73 -11.16
CA LEU A 64 2.51 21.39 -11.65
C LEU A 64 3.04 21.44 -13.08
N SER A 65 4.24 20.90 -13.27
CA SER A 65 4.75 20.74 -14.62
C SER A 65 3.93 19.68 -15.38
N ARG A 66 3.90 19.78 -16.72
CA ARG A 66 3.25 18.74 -17.54
C ARG A 66 3.82 17.35 -17.26
N ARG A 67 5.14 17.26 -17.00
CA ARG A 67 5.79 16.00 -16.63
C ARG A 67 5.29 15.44 -15.30
N ASP A 68 5.12 16.30 -14.28
CA ASP A 68 4.59 15.89 -12.97
C ASP A 68 3.13 15.45 -13.06
N LEU A 69 2.33 16.17 -13.84
CA LEU A 69 0.93 15.81 -14.05
C LEU A 69 0.81 14.45 -14.74
N VAL A 70 1.54 14.22 -15.84
CA VAL A 70 1.54 12.93 -16.54
C VAL A 70 2.06 11.83 -15.64
N GLY A 71 3.13 12.06 -14.87
CA GLY A 71 3.64 11.09 -13.90
C GLY A 71 2.65 10.76 -12.78
N ALA A 72 1.94 11.76 -12.25
CA ALA A 72 0.90 11.55 -11.24
C ALA A 72 -0.32 10.81 -11.80
N VAL A 73 -0.75 11.10 -13.02
CA VAL A 73 -1.83 10.35 -13.70
C VAL A 73 -1.40 8.89 -13.94
N ALA A 74 -0.18 8.67 -14.45
CA ALA A 74 0.36 7.32 -14.64
C ALA A 74 0.45 6.54 -13.32
N ALA A 75 0.88 7.20 -12.23
CA ALA A 75 0.87 6.63 -10.88
C ALA A 75 -0.55 6.27 -10.42
N GLY A 76 -1.56 7.09 -10.75
CA GLY A 76 -2.96 6.82 -10.44
C GLY A 76 -3.52 5.62 -11.20
N VAL A 77 -3.18 5.49 -12.47
CA VAL A 77 -3.53 4.30 -13.28
C VAL A 77 -2.82 3.05 -12.72
N ALA A 78 -1.53 3.15 -12.40
CA ALA A 78 -0.80 2.05 -11.77
C ALA A 78 -1.43 1.61 -10.44
N LEU A 79 -1.87 2.56 -9.62
CA LEU A 79 -2.58 2.31 -8.37
C LEU A 79 -3.95 1.65 -8.60
N ALA A 80 -4.68 2.04 -9.66
CA ALA A 80 -5.94 1.41 -10.04
C ALA A 80 -5.73 -0.06 -10.44
N ILE A 81 -4.73 -0.34 -11.26
CA ILE A 81 -4.36 -1.70 -11.66
C ILE A 81 -3.96 -2.52 -10.42
N HIS A 82 -3.17 -1.93 -9.50
CA HIS A 82 -2.80 -2.57 -8.24
C HIS A 82 -4.04 -3.02 -7.46
N PHE A 83 -4.97 -2.10 -7.18
CA PHE A 83 -6.15 -2.44 -6.38
C PHE A 83 -7.07 -3.44 -7.09
N ALA A 84 -7.31 -3.24 -8.39
CA ALA A 84 -8.13 -4.17 -9.16
C ALA A 84 -7.52 -5.58 -9.18
N ALA A 85 -6.23 -5.69 -9.49
CA ALA A 85 -5.54 -6.96 -9.57
C ALA A 85 -5.41 -7.64 -8.19
N TRP A 86 -5.02 -6.88 -7.17
CA TRP A 86 -4.86 -7.44 -5.82
C TRP A 86 -6.19 -7.89 -5.21
N PHE A 87 -7.23 -7.07 -5.27
CA PHE A 87 -8.53 -7.43 -4.71
C PHE A 87 -9.13 -8.63 -5.45
N GLU A 88 -8.99 -8.67 -6.78
CA GLU A 88 -9.45 -9.82 -7.59
C GLU A 88 -8.64 -11.09 -7.28
N SER A 89 -7.34 -10.98 -7.02
CA SER A 89 -6.50 -12.12 -6.66
C SER A 89 -6.99 -12.86 -5.42
N LEU A 90 -7.58 -12.14 -4.46
CA LEU A 90 -8.13 -12.72 -3.23
C LEU A 90 -9.33 -13.66 -3.48
N GLY A 91 -10.00 -13.53 -4.62
CA GLY A 91 -11.07 -14.44 -5.05
C GLY A 91 -10.56 -15.71 -5.76
N HIS A 92 -9.29 -15.72 -6.21
CA HIS A 92 -8.74 -16.79 -7.07
C HIS A 92 -7.58 -17.57 -6.45
N THR A 93 -6.95 -17.04 -5.38
CA THR A 93 -5.90 -17.74 -4.63
C THR A 93 -6.13 -17.59 -3.13
N SER A 94 -5.34 -18.28 -2.31
CA SER A 94 -5.44 -18.08 -0.87
C SER A 94 -5.04 -16.66 -0.48
N VAL A 95 -5.66 -16.11 0.58
CA VAL A 95 -5.28 -14.79 1.12
C VAL A 95 -3.79 -14.74 1.44
N ALA A 96 -3.26 -15.82 2.03
CA ALA A 96 -1.85 -15.96 2.34
C ALA A 96 -0.95 -15.86 1.08
N ALA A 97 -1.29 -16.57 0.00
CA ALA A 97 -0.53 -16.52 -1.24
C ALA A 97 -0.61 -15.14 -1.89
N SER A 98 -1.82 -14.56 -1.98
CA SER A 98 -2.04 -13.22 -2.55
C SER A 98 -1.21 -12.16 -1.82
N VAL A 99 -1.32 -12.10 -0.48
CA VAL A 99 -0.60 -11.12 0.34
C VAL A 99 0.92 -11.34 0.22
N THR A 100 1.42 -12.58 0.29
CA THR A 100 2.85 -12.87 0.14
C THR A 100 3.39 -12.39 -1.20
N ILE A 101 2.68 -12.67 -2.29
CA ILE A 101 3.13 -12.28 -3.63
C ILE A 101 3.11 -10.76 -3.81
N VAL A 102 2.09 -10.06 -3.32
CA VAL A 102 2.07 -8.60 -3.34
C VAL A 102 3.23 -8.02 -2.52
N GLN A 103 3.60 -8.67 -1.44
CA GLN A 103 4.72 -8.23 -0.58
C GLN A 103 6.11 -8.44 -1.20
N VAL A 104 6.25 -8.97 -2.42
CA VAL A 104 7.52 -8.91 -3.15
C VAL A 104 7.76 -7.53 -3.80
N GLN A 105 6.83 -6.58 -3.69
CA GLN A 105 6.97 -5.21 -4.21
C GLN A 105 8.32 -4.52 -3.89
N PRO A 106 8.97 -4.68 -2.71
CA PRO A 106 10.24 -4.04 -2.42
C PRO A 106 11.37 -4.44 -3.37
N VAL A 107 11.32 -5.64 -3.96
CA VAL A 107 12.27 -6.06 -4.98
C VAL A 107 12.16 -5.15 -6.21
N PHE A 108 10.93 -4.92 -6.69
CA PHE A 108 10.68 -4.05 -7.84
C PHE A 108 10.96 -2.59 -7.52
N VAL A 109 10.65 -2.14 -6.30
CA VAL A 109 10.99 -0.79 -5.83
C VAL A 109 12.50 -0.61 -5.75
N ALA A 110 13.25 -1.56 -5.20
CA ALA A 110 14.71 -1.48 -5.12
C ALA A 110 15.35 -1.42 -6.51
N LEU A 111 14.94 -2.29 -7.42
CA LEU A 111 15.42 -2.27 -8.80
C LEU A 111 15.10 -0.94 -9.50
N GLY A 112 13.84 -0.48 -9.40
CA GLY A 112 13.42 0.78 -10.00
C GLY A 112 14.09 1.99 -9.34
N ALA A 113 14.30 2.00 -8.04
CA ALA A 113 14.98 3.07 -7.31
C ALA A 113 16.46 3.20 -7.75
N ALA A 114 17.16 2.06 -7.90
CA ALA A 114 18.53 2.05 -8.39
C ALA A 114 18.63 2.55 -9.85
N LEU A 115 17.70 2.12 -10.71
CA LEU A 115 17.73 2.42 -12.15
C LEU A 115 17.20 3.82 -12.50
N LEU A 116 16.16 4.29 -11.79
CA LEU A 116 15.40 5.49 -12.17
C LEU A 116 15.63 6.67 -11.23
N LEU A 117 15.98 6.43 -9.97
CA LEU A 117 16.10 7.46 -8.93
C LEU A 117 17.53 7.65 -8.43
N ASN A 118 18.49 6.85 -8.93
CA ASN A 118 19.90 6.81 -8.46
C ASN A 118 20.01 6.56 -6.93
N GLU A 119 19.02 5.93 -6.31
CA GLU A 119 19.09 5.52 -4.92
C GLU A 119 20.08 4.36 -4.77
N ARG A 120 21.03 4.48 -3.83
CA ARG A 120 22.04 3.43 -3.58
C ARG A 120 21.48 2.36 -2.65
N ILE A 121 21.36 1.15 -3.17
CA ILE A 121 20.94 -0.01 -2.38
C ILE A 121 22.16 -0.64 -1.71
N SER A 122 22.23 -0.58 -0.37
CA SER A 122 23.31 -1.24 0.34
C SER A 122 23.09 -2.75 0.39
N ARG A 123 24.19 -3.49 0.65
CA ARG A 123 24.09 -4.92 0.94
C ARG A 123 23.21 -5.19 2.16
N VAL A 124 23.30 -4.35 3.18
CA VAL A 124 22.48 -4.46 4.40
C VAL A 124 20.99 -4.26 4.09
N THR A 125 20.66 -3.26 3.29
CA THR A 125 19.28 -3.04 2.79
C THR A 125 18.79 -4.26 1.98
N GLY A 126 19.63 -4.82 1.10
CA GLY A 126 19.32 -6.04 0.34
C GLY A 126 19.03 -7.24 1.25
N VAL A 127 19.86 -7.46 2.26
CA VAL A 127 19.64 -8.51 3.29
C VAL A 127 18.32 -8.24 4.04
N GLY A 128 18.06 -7.00 4.47
CA GLY A 128 16.82 -6.62 5.15
C GLY A 128 15.59 -6.96 4.31
N ILE A 129 15.60 -6.66 3.01
CA ILE A 129 14.51 -7.01 2.07
C ILE A 129 14.30 -8.52 2.03
N VAL A 130 15.37 -9.31 1.84
CA VAL A 130 15.28 -10.77 1.77
C VAL A 130 14.73 -11.36 3.07
N VAL A 131 15.24 -10.91 4.22
CA VAL A 131 14.78 -11.34 5.55
C VAL A 131 13.28 -11.04 5.73
N THR A 132 12.85 -9.82 5.36
CA THR A 132 11.46 -9.42 5.51
C THR A 132 10.52 -10.23 4.61
N ILE A 133 10.91 -10.47 3.35
CA ILE A 133 10.13 -11.30 2.41
C ILE A 133 10.05 -12.75 2.92
N ALA A 134 11.15 -13.30 3.44
CA ALA A 134 11.15 -14.65 4.02
C ALA A 134 10.23 -14.75 5.24
N GLY A 135 10.22 -13.72 6.11
CA GLY A 135 9.28 -13.63 7.24
C GLY A 135 7.82 -13.55 6.80
N ALA A 136 7.50 -12.72 5.81
CA ALA A 136 6.15 -12.61 5.25
C ALA A 136 5.69 -13.93 4.61
N ALA A 137 6.58 -14.61 3.87
CA ALA A 137 6.30 -15.93 3.32
C ALA A 137 6.03 -16.98 4.42
N ALA A 138 6.82 -16.97 5.51
CA ALA A 138 6.60 -17.86 6.64
C ALA A 138 5.23 -17.61 7.30
N MET A 139 4.85 -16.33 7.54
CA MET A 139 3.50 -15.98 8.05
C MET A 139 2.41 -16.54 7.15
N SER A 140 2.55 -16.36 5.84
CA SER A 140 1.57 -16.82 4.86
C SER A 140 1.46 -18.35 4.80
N LEU A 141 2.54 -19.09 5.04
CA LEU A 141 2.54 -20.55 5.12
C LEU A 141 1.88 -21.07 6.41
N GLY A 142 2.04 -20.36 7.52
CA GLY A 142 1.35 -20.66 8.77
C GLY A 142 -0.17 -20.54 8.62
N ASP A 143 -0.63 -19.48 7.97
CA ASP A 143 -2.05 -19.20 7.74
C ASP A 143 -2.70 -20.12 6.66
N ALA A 144 -1.91 -20.61 5.70
CA ALA A 144 -2.43 -21.28 4.50
C ALA A 144 -3.02 -22.67 4.72
N GLY A 145 -2.91 -23.25 5.93
CA GLY A 145 -3.56 -24.52 6.27
C GLY A 145 -3.73 -25.49 5.11
N ARG A 146 -2.65 -25.90 4.44
CA ARG A 146 -2.60 -27.01 3.43
C ARG A 146 -3.56 -26.93 2.23
N GLY A 147 -4.04 -25.75 1.84
CA GLY A 147 -4.90 -25.57 0.66
C GLY A 147 -4.12 -25.71 -0.67
N ALA A 148 -4.44 -26.72 -1.45
CA ALA A 148 -3.76 -27.15 -2.65
C ALA A 148 -3.69 -26.09 -3.77
N LEU A 149 -2.61 -26.12 -4.53
CA LEU A 149 -2.41 -25.42 -5.80
C LEU A 149 -3.40 -25.95 -6.85
N THR A 150 -4.42 -25.19 -7.20
CA THR A 150 -5.32 -25.47 -8.33
C THR A 150 -5.09 -24.48 -9.48
N GLY A 151 -5.59 -24.76 -10.69
CA GLY A 151 -5.38 -23.88 -11.86
C GLY A 151 -5.89 -22.44 -11.69
N ALA A 152 -6.96 -22.22 -10.91
CA ALA A 152 -7.43 -20.88 -10.52
C ALA A 152 -6.38 -20.11 -9.69
N THR A 153 -5.58 -20.83 -8.93
CA THR A 153 -4.50 -20.29 -8.09
C THR A 153 -3.41 -19.60 -8.93
N ALA A 154 -3.07 -20.15 -10.11
CA ALA A 154 -2.05 -19.55 -10.98
C ALA A 154 -2.49 -18.17 -11.50
N TYR A 155 -3.77 -18.02 -11.85
CA TYR A 155 -4.34 -16.73 -12.27
C TYR A 155 -4.34 -15.73 -11.12
N GLY A 156 -4.81 -16.13 -9.93
CA GLY A 156 -4.77 -15.28 -8.73
C GLY A 156 -3.34 -14.84 -8.36
N ASN A 157 -2.38 -15.75 -8.44
CA ASN A 157 -0.96 -15.44 -8.18
C ASN A 157 -0.39 -14.46 -9.22
N ALA A 158 -0.75 -14.59 -10.50
CA ALA A 158 -0.35 -13.65 -11.54
C ALA A 158 -0.94 -12.25 -11.30
N LEU A 159 -2.22 -12.17 -10.88
CA LEU A 159 -2.84 -10.90 -10.49
C LEU A 159 -2.16 -10.26 -9.28
N ALA A 160 -1.81 -11.04 -8.25
CA ALA A 160 -1.08 -10.54 -7.10
C ALA A 160 0.31 -9.99 -7.49
N LEU A 161 1.02 -10.68 -8.40
CA LEU A 161 2.30 -10.21 -8.93
C LEU A 161 2.14 -8.92 -9.76
N LEU A 162 1.11 -8.82 -10.58
CA LEU A 162 0.77 -7.59 -11.29
C LEU A 162 0.51 -6.44 -10.31
N GLY A 163 -0.20 -6.73 -9.22
CA GLY A 163 -0.40 -5.80 -8.11
C GLY A 163 0.92 -5.32 -7.50
N ALA A 164 1.87 -6.24 -7.26
CA ALA A 164 3.21 -5.90 -6.72
C ALA A 164 4.01 -4.98 -7.65
N VAL A 165 4.04 -5.28 -8.95
CA VAL A 165 4.76 -4.48 -9.95
C VAL A 165 4.16 -3.08 -10.07
N THR A 166 2.83 -3.00 -10.14
CA THR A 166 2.15 -1.72 -10.37
C THR A 166 2.20 -0.81 -9.15
N VAL A 167 2.10 -1.34 -7.92
CA VAL A 167 2.30 -0.53 -6.71
C VAL A 167 3.75 -0.09 -6.53
N ALA A 168 4.72 -0.87 -7.01
CA ALA A 168 6.11 -0.44 -7.04
C ALA A 168 6.29 0.78 -7.97
N GLY A 169 5.70 0.76 -9.17
CA GLY A 169 5.68 1.89 -10.08
C GLY A 169 5.03 3.15 -9.47
N TYR A 170 3.89 2.98 -8.78
CA TYR A 170 3.24 4.05 -8.03
C TYR A 170 4.17 4.63 -6.93
N THR A 171 4.85 3.80 -6.17
CA THR A 171 5.77 4.22 -5.10
C THR A 171 6.96 5.01 -5.64
N LEU A 172 7.58 4.53 -6.73
CA LEU A 172 8.70 5.20 -7.39
C LEU A 172 8.30 6.56 -7.99
N ALA A 173 7.13 6.63 -8.65
CA ALA A 173 6.59 7.90 -9.14
C ALA A 173 6.32 8.87 -7.98
N GLY A 174 5.73 8.35 -6.89
CA GLY A 174 5.53 9.11 -5.66
C GLY A 174 6.85 9.68 -5.13
N ARG A 175 7.87 8.87 -4.96
CA ARG A 175 9.19 9.32 -4.51
C ARG A 175 9.75 10.44 -5.38
N SER A 176 9.73 10.26 -6.71
CA SER A 176 10.24 11.26 -7.65
C SER A 176 9.48 12.59 -7.59
N ILE A 177 8.15 12.56 -7.57
CA ILE A 177 7.31 13.75 -7.67
C ILE A 177 7.20 14.47 -6.32
N ARG A 178 7.12 13.72 -5.22
CA ARG A 178 6.98 14.25 -3.85
C ARG A 178 8.18 15.08 -3.37
N GLN A 179 9.33 15.00 -4.03
CA GLN A 179 10.48 15.86 -3.75
C GLN A 179 10.19 17.35 -4.04
N ARG A 180 9.23 17.64 -4.92
CA ARG A 180 8.93 19.00 -5.41
C ARG A 180 7.44 19.37 -5.37
N VAL A 181 6.54 18.41 -5.25
CA VAL A 181 5.10 18.63 -5.19
C VAL A 181 4.56 18.33 -3.79
N PRO A 182 3.78 19.21 -3.16
CA PRO A 182 3.12 18.95 -1.88
C PRO A 182 2.20 17.71 -1.95
N VAL A 183 2.00 17.03 -0.79
CA VAL A 183 1.26 15.75 -0.76
C VAL A 183 -0.17 15.87 -1.28
N PHE A 184 -0.93 16.84 -0.80
CA PHE A 184 -2.35 16.94 -1.13
C PHE A 184 -2.62 17.18 -2.63
N PRO A 185 -1.93 18.11 -3.33
CA PRO A 185 -2.04 18.22 -4.79
C PRO A 185 -1.64 16.93 -5.53
N TYR A 186 -0.56 16.28 -5.11
CA TYR A 186 -0.09 15.05 -5.72
C TYR A 186 -1.14 13.94 -5.60
N VAL A 187 -1.56 13.61 -4.36
CA VAL A 187 -2.51 12.50 -4.15
C VAL A 187 -3.89 12.81 -4.74
N THR A 188 -4.31 14.07 -4.83
CA THR A 188 -5.56 14.44 -5.49
C THR A 188 -5.55 14.06 -6.98
N VAL A 189 -4.45 14.31 -7.68
CA VAL A 189 -4.31 13.91 -9.09
C VAL A 189 -4.22 12.40 -9.23
N VAL A 190 -3.40 11.74 -8.40
CA VAL A 190 -3.22 10.28 -8.40
C VAL A 190 -4.55 9.57 -8.13
N TYR A 191 -5.22 9.94 -7.04
CA TYR A 191 -6.47 9.28 -6.65
C TYR A 191 -7.60 9.63 -7.63
N GLY A 192 -7.65 10.84 -8.17
CA GLY A 192 -8.60 11.22 -9.22
C GLY A 192 -8.44 10.34 -10.47
N ALA A 193 -7.21 10.15 -10.94
CA ALA A 193 -6.92 9.25 -12.06
C ALA A 193 -7.26 7.79 -11.72
N CYS A 194 -6.96 7.35 -10.50
CA CYS A 194 -7.31 6.01 -10.02
C CYS A 194 -8.83 5.80 -9.97
N VAL A 195 -9.59 6.78 -9.45
CA VAL A 195 -11.07 6.75 -9.43
C VAL A 195 -11.64 6.61 -10.84
N ILE A 196 -11.14 7.39 -11.79
CA ILE A 196 -11.61 7.33 -13.18
C ILE A 196 -11.34 5.94 -13.77
N ALA A 197 -10.14 5.41 -13.59
CA ALA A 197 -9.78 4.09 -14.09
C ALA A 197 -10.62 2.96 -13.46
N LEU A 198 -10.82 2.99 -12.13
CA LEU A 198 -11.68 2.02 -11.43
C LEU A 198 -13.16 2.18 -11.78
N CYS A 199 -13.64 3.41 -11.96
CA CYS A 199 -15.00 3.67 -12.45
C CYS A 199 -15.23 3.00 -13.80
N LEU A 200 -14.32 3.20 -14.75
CA LEU A 200 -14.40 2.56 -16.06
C LEU A 200 -14.37 1.02 -15.94
N LEU A 201 -13.54 0.47 -15.06
CA LEU A 201 -13.47 -0.98 -14.83
C LEU A 201 -14.80 -1.52 -14.31
N VAL A 202 -15.40 -0.90 -13.28
CA VAL A 202 -16.71 -1.28 -12.73
C VAL A 202 -17.79 -1.26 -13.80
N GLY A 203 -17.79 -0.22 -14.66
CA GLY A 203 -18.72 -0.12 -15.80
C GLY A 203 -18.53 -1.22 -16.83
N VAL A 204 -17.30 -1.54 -17.20
CA VAL A 204 -16.98 -2.63 -18.16
C VAL A 204 -17.39 -4.00 -17.60
N GLN A 205 -17.24 -4.19 -16.27
CA GLN A 205 -17.67 -5.41 -15.59
C GLN A 205 -19.20 -5.52 -15.41
N GLY A 206 -19.94 -4.45 -15.68
CA GLY A 206 -21.38 -4.41 -15.52
C GLY A 206 -21.89 -4.43 -14.08
N HIS A 207 -21.00 -4.12 -13.10
CA HIS A 207 -21.41 -4.07 -11.71
C HIS A 207 -22.22 -2.79 -11.41
N PRO A 208 -23.25 -2.86 -10.54
CA PRO A 208 -24.01 -1.69 -10.14
C PRO A 208 -23.15 -0.78 -9.27
N TYR A 209 -23.27 0.54 -9.47
CA TYR A 209 -22.60 1.53 -8.62
C TYR A 209 -23.35 1.79 -7.31
N VAL A 210 -24.65 1.55 -7.26
CA VAL A 210 -25.53 1.82 -6.12
C VAL A 210 -26.38 0.60 -5.78
N GLY A 211 -27.13 0.69 -4.68
CA GLY A 211 -28.00 -0.41 -4.25
C GLY A 211 -27.36 -1.34 -3.21
N TYR A 212 -26.17 -0.98 -2.70
CA TYR A 212 -25.51 -1.71 -1.64
C TYR A 212 -26.15 -1.42 -0.27
N PRO A 213 -26.19 -2.40 0.65
CA PRO A 213 -26.67 -2.20 2.02
C PRO A 213 -25.86 -1.14 2.76
N ALA A 214 -26.43 -0.50 3.78
CA ALA A 214 -25.76 0.54 4.59
C ALA A 214 -24.43 0.06 5.19
N ARG A 215 -24.32 -1.23 5.54
CA ARG A 215 -23.10 -1.85 6.02
C ARG A 215 -21.94 -1.69 5.01
N GLU A 216 -22.19 -1.91 3.72
CA GLU A 216 -21.13 -1.78 2.69
C GLU A 216 -20.61 -0.34 2.59
N TRP A 217 -21.49 0.65 2.68
CA TRP A 217 -21.09 2.06 2.70
C TRP A 217 -20.19 2.40 3.88
N LEU A 218 -20.46 1.83 5.06
CA LEU A 218 -19.59 1.98 6.23
C LEU A 218 -18.22 1.30 6.02
N LEU A 219 -18.20 0.12 5.39
CA LEU A 219 -16.96 -0.58 5.04
C LEU A 219 -16.14 0.21 4.01
N PHE A 220 -16.79 0.75 2.98
CA PHE A 220 -16.13 1.62 1.99
C PHE A 220 -15.53 2.88 2.63
N LEU A 221 -16.26 3.50 3.55
CA LEU A 221 -15.76 4.66 4.30
C LEU A 221 -14.59 4.25 5.21
N GLY A 222 -14.67 3.11 5.89
CA GLY A 222 -13.58 2.56 6.70
C GLY A 222 -12.32 2.32 5.87
N LEU A 223 -12.47 1.71 4.69
CA LEU A 223 -11.39 1.51 3.71
C LEU A 223 -10.78 2.84 3.23
N ALA A 224 -11.60 3.89 3.11
CA ALA A 224 -11.11 5.21 2.70
C ALA A 224 -10.33 5.90 3.82
N VAL A 225 -10.84 5.91 5.05
CA VAL A 225 -10.21 6.61 6.19
C VAL A 225 -8.96 5.87 6.66
N GLY A 226 -9.06 4.58 6.98
CA GLY A 226 -7.96 3.78 7.48
C GLY A 226 -6.87 3.61 6.40
N PRO A 227 -7.01 2.62 5.52
CA PRO A 227 -5.97 2.34 4.52
C PRO A 227 -5.78 3.46 3.49
N GLY A 228 -6.82 4.25 3.16
CA GLY A 228 -6.74 5.32 2.16
C GLY A 228 -6.03 6.56 2.69
N VAL A 229 -6.63 7.25 3.67
CA VAL A 229 -6.08 8.49 4.20
C VAL A 229 -4.88 8.21 5.10
N LEU A 230 -5.05 7.43 6.17
CA LEU A 230 -3.98 7.18 7.13
C LEU A 230 -2.90 6.24 6.57
N GLY A 231 -3.25 5.29 5.70
CA GLY A 231 -2.29 4.43 5.03
C GLY A 231 -1.59 5.13 3.87
N HIS A 232 -2.22 5.16 2.70
CA HIS A 232 -1.59 5.61 1.46
C HIS A 232 -1.24 7.10 1.43
N THR A 233 -2.09 8.00 1.97
CA THR A 233 -1.80 9.44 1.93
C THR A 233 -0.62 9.79 2.85
N VAL A 234 -0.55 9.19 4.04
CA VAL A 234 0.59 9.38 4.95
C VAL A 234 1.86 8.76 4.38
N SER A 235 1.79 7.58 3.75
CA SER A 235 2.94 6.99 3.05
C SER A 235 3.45 7.87 1.91
N ASN A 236 2.54 8.50 1.13
CA ASN A 236 2.95 9.48 0.13
C ASN A 236 3.59 10.74 0.73
N TRP A 237 3.15 11.16 1.90
CA TRP A 237 3.84 12.21 2.64
C TRP A 237 5.24 11.74 3.04
N ALA A 238 5.40 10.53 3.54
CA ALA A 238 6.68 9.96 3.95
C ALA A 238 7.67 9.85 2.77
N LEU A 239 7.21 9.59 1.54
CA LEU A 239 8.05 9.55 0.33
C LEU A 239 8.78 10.87 0.01
N ALA A 240 8.38 12.01 0.59
CA ALA A 240 9.15 13.24 0.51
C ALA A 240 10.38 13.25 1.44
N HIS A 241 10.37 12.44 2.49
CA HIS A 241 11.35 12.45 3.58
C HIS A 241 12.18 11.16 3.65
N LEU A 242 11.63 10.05 3.13
CA LEU A 242 12.22 8.73 3.18
C LEU A 242 12.46 8.20 1.76
N GLU A 243 13.50 7.37 1.61
CA GLU A 243 13.75 6.64 0.37
C GLU A 243 12.59 5.67 0.04
N SER A 244 12.36 5.46 -1.26
CA SER A 244 11.27 4.58 -1.72
C SER A 244 11.41 3.15 -1.21
N VAL A 245 12.64 2.65 -1.09
CA VAL A 245 12.95 1.33 -0.55
C VAL A 245 12.54 1.21 0.90
N VAL A 246 12.85 2.23 1.74
CA VAL A 246 12.48 2.23 3.16
C VAL A 246 10.96 2.21 3.33
N VAL A 247 10.25 3.03 2.55
CA VAL A 247 8.78 3.05 2.58
C VAL A 247 8.20 1.71 2.15
N SER A 248 8.70 1.11 1.06
CA SER A 248 8.20 -0.17 0.56
C SER A 248 8.49 -1.34 1.51
N VAL A 249 9.68 -1.36 2.15
CA VAL A 249 10.02 -2.38 3.15
C VAL A 249 9.15 -2.24 4.40
N ALA A 250 8.85 -1.02 4.83
CA ALA A 250 7.96 -0.80 5.97
C ALA A 250 6.55 -1.38 5.74
N TRP A 251 6.04 -1.34 4.49
CA TRP A 251 4.77 -1.96 4.14
C TRP A 251 4.74 -3.49 4.36
N LEU A 252 5.89 -4.15 4.41
CA LEU A 252 5.98 -5.56 4.81
C LEU A 252 5.56 -5.80 6.28
N GLY A 253 5.41 -4.75 7.07
CA GLY A 253 4.75 -4.80 8.38
C GLY A 253 3.22 -4.96 8.32
N GLU A 254 2.58 -4.73 7.15
CA GLU A 254 1.13 -4.86 7.01
C GLU A 254 0.59 -6.25 7.39
N PRO A 255 1.17 -7.38 6.95
CA PRO A 255 0.75 -8.71 7.40
C PRO A 255 0.81 -8.90 8.92
N VAL A 256 1.82 -8.32 9.58
CA VAL A 256 1.93 -8.36 11.05
C VAL A 256 0.79 -7.60 11.70
N GLY A 257 0.51 -6.39 11.23
CA GLY A 257 -0.61 -5.59 11.71
C GLY A 257 -1.96 -6.27 11.44
N ALA A 258 -2.14 -6.89 10.28
CA ALA A 258 -3.35 -7.64 9.94
C ALA A 258 -3.56 -8.85 10.86
N THR A 259 -2.50 -9.60 11.18
CA THR A 259 -2.55 -10.74 12.10
C THR A 259 -2.92 -10.28 13.53
N LEU A 260 -2.32 -9.19 14.01
CA LEU A 260 -2.67 -8.61 15.31
C LEU A 260 -4.14 -8.16 15.37
N LEU A 261 -4.63 -7.53 14.31
CA LEU A 261 -6.03 -7.13 14.21
C LEU A 261 -6.96 -8.34 14.13
N ALA A 262 -6.61 -9.38 13.37
CA ALA A 262 -7.39 -10.62 13.30
C ALA A 262 -7.49 -11.30 14.69
N PHE A 263 -6.39 -11.32 15.45
CA PHE A 263 -6.40 -11.83 16.83
C PHE A 263 -7.36 -11.04 17.73
N VAL A 264 -7.29 -9.71 17.70
CA VAL A 264 -8.10 -8.85 18.59
C VAL A 264 -9.56 -8.77 18.15
N VAL A 265 -9.83 -8.70 16.84
CA VAL A 265 -11.16 -8.40 16.29
C VAL A 265 -11.94 -9.67 15.92
N LEU A 266 -11.23 -10.71 15.44
CA LEU A 266 -11.84 -11.97 15.01
C LEU A 266 -11.59 -13.11 16.00
N ALA A 267 -10.84 -12.88 17.08
CA ALA A 267 -10.37 -13.89 18.03
C ALA A 267 -9.59 -15.05 17.34
N GLU A 268 -8.96 -14.78 16.21
CA GLU A 268 -8.12 -15.74 15.48
C GLU A 268 -6.74 -15.81 16.16
N VAL A 269 -6.43 -16.94 16.79
CA VAL A 269 -5.14 -17.13 17.45
C VAL A 269 -4.10 -17.53 16.38
N PRO A 270 -3.06 -16.70 16.13
CA PRO A 270 -2.02 -17.05 15.17
C PRO A 270 -1.22 -18.26 15.66
N ASP A 271 -0.81 -19.14 14.76
CA ASP A 271 0.08 -20.23 15.09
C ASP A 271 1.53 -19.76 15.32
N ALA A 272 2.38 -20.66 15.79
CA ALA A 272 3.78 -20.36 16.12
C ALA A 272 4.59 -19.95 14.87
N ILE A 273 4.25 -20.45 13.68
CA ILE A 273 4.93 -20.13 12.41
C ILE A 273 4.58 -18.69 12.02
N THR A 274 3.30 -18.33 12.11
CA THR A 274 2.82 -16.96 11.87
C THR A 274 3.48 -15.97 12.81
N VAL A 275 3.55 -16.27 14.12
CA VAL A 275 4.23 -15.41 15.11
C VAL A 275 5.72 -15.30 14.82
N GLY A 276 6.39 -16.42 14.57
CA GLY A 276 7.82 -16.45 14.24
C GLY A 276 8.13 -15.67 12.96
N GLY A 277 7.33 -15.87 11.92
CA GLY A 277 7.42 -15.11 10.66
C GLY A 277 7.24 -13.60 10.87
N GLY A 278 6.27 -13.19 11.69
CA GLY A 278 6.04 -11.79 12.07
C GLY A 278 7.26 -11.14 12.75
N LEU A 279 7.92 -11.86 13.67
CA LEU A 279 9.14 -11.38 14.31
C LEU A 279 10.29 -11.21 13.30
N VAL A 280 10.41 -12.12 12.32
CA VAL A 280 11.40 -12.02 11.23
C VAL A 280 11.09 -10.80 10.34
N VAL A 281 9.82 -10.55 10.00
CA VAL A 281 9.39 -9.33 9.27
C VAL A 281 9.85 -8.08 10.01
N LEU A 282 9.52 -7.97 11.29
CA LEU A 282 9.88 -6.79 12.10
C LEU A 282 11.39 -6.60 12.20
N ALA A 283 12.18 -7.70 12.33
CA ALA A 283 13.63 -7.63 12.34
C ALA A 283 14.19 -7.12 11.00
N GLY A 284 13.69 -7.60 9.87
CA GLY A 284 14.11 -7.13 8.54
C GLY A 284 13.77 -5.67 8.28
N VAL A 285 12.57 -5.21 8.67
CA VAL A 285 12.17 -3.79 8.61
C VAL A 285 13.11 -2.94 9.46
N ALA A 286 13.39 -3.37 10.70
CA ALA A 286 14.28 -2.65 11.60
C ALA A 286 15.70 -2.52 11.03
N VAL A 287 16.28 -3.61 10.48
CA VAL A 287 17.59 -3.60 9.83
C VAL A 287 17.64 -2.57 8.70
N THR A 288 16.63 -2.54 7.83
CA THR A 288 16.57 -1.61 6.69
C THR A 288 16.44 -0.16 7.15
N THR A 289 15.64 0.10 8.17
CA THR A 289 15.40 1.46 8.68
C THR A 289 16.61 2.00 9.43
N LEU A 290 17.23 1.20 10.31
CA LEU A 290 18.42 1.58 11.09
C LEU A 290 19.66 1.82 10.21
N GLU A 291 19.85 1.04 9.15
CA GLU A 291 20.93 1.26 8.19
C GLU A 291 20.84 2.65 7.54
N ARG A 292 19.63 3.08 7.23
CA ARG A 292 19.40 4.42 6.67
C ARG A 292 19.78 5.52 7.67
N GLU A 293 19.35 5.39 8.93
CA GLU A 293 19.67 6.39 9.96
C GLU A 293 21.19 6.52 10.18
N ARG A 294 21.90 5.38 10.15
CA ARG A 294 23.38 5.37 10.25
C ARG A 294 24.05 6.14 9.11
N ARG A 295 23.56 5.99 7.88
CA ARG A 295 24.12 6.69 6.72
C ARG A 295 23.89 8.19 6.78
N LEU A 296 22.70 8.63 7.20
CA LEU A 296 22.39 10.05 7.35
C LEU A 296 23.16 10.71 8.50
N GLY A 297 23.60 9.95 9.50
CA GLY A 297 24.43 10.45 10.59
C GLY A 297 25.94 10.43 10.28
N SER A 298 26.35 9.87 9.14
CA SER A 298 27.76 9.80 8.70
C SER A 298 28.12 10.81 7.62
N ASP A 299 27.14 11.48 7.02
CA ASP A 299 27.29 12.58 6.07
C ASP A 299 27.11 13.94 6.78
#